data_10ed4a760569d757481a142d5f271245
#
_entry.id   10ed4a760569d757481a142d5f271245
#
_cell.length_a   1.000
_cell.length_b   1.000
_cell.length_c   1.000
_cell.angle_alpha   90.00
_cell.angle_beta   90.00
_cell.angle_gamma   90.00
#
_symmetry.space_group_name_H-M   'P 1'
#
loop_
_entity.id
_entity.type
_entity.pdbx_description
1 polymer ?
#
loop_
_entity_poly.entity_id
_entity_poly.type
_entity_poly.pdbx_seq_one_letter_code
_entity_poly.pdbx_strand_id
1 'polypeptide(L)'
;MKDVLDARRTELVVEYNGKDITRSLADSLVDFTYNDAAPGSLDDIQLSLEDRLQNWQGPWSPSAGDTIKAEIRTFGWNYPEEEQKLPCGTFEVDSFDFGGPPDTVSIKAVSLPVDSGIRQEKRTKAWENVTLRTLAGDVARAAGLTLFYSADVDPSYERLEQTDQSDLGFLNEQAMKEGIAVKVSEGQLVLFDEAEYEKKDPALTLVRGEDAVASHKFGWSTAYTAYRACEVTYSDSTKNKTYQAMYVPPGAPAEGPVLKINEQVDSEAAAMRLAAKSLREKNKEAGKASLSLSGDVRMASGVTLLLQGWNRFDGKYLIESASHKVGSGGYTTDIEIRKVLGW
;
A
#
# COMPACT_ATOMS: atom_id res chain seq x y z
N MET A 1 -33.10 -24.00 20.24
CA MET A 1 -32.13 -22.95 20.54
C MET A 1 -31.12 -23.04 19.39
N LYS A 2 -31.29 -22.18 18.37
CA LYS A 2 -30.26 -22.08 17.33
C LYS A 2 -29.03 -21.50 18.05
N ASP A 3 -27.92 -22.18 17.94
CA ASP A 3 -26.71 -21.84 18.67
C ASP A 3 -26.25 -20.43 18.32
N VAL A 4 -25.88 -19.67 19.35
CA VAL A 4 -25.27 -18.34 19.25
C VAL A 4 -23.93 -18.40 18.45
N LEU A 5 -23.46 -19.60 18.15
CA LEU A 5 -22.27 -19.91 17.34
C LEU A 5 -22.42 -19.60 15.85
N ASP A 6 -23.66 -19.46 15.34
CA ASP A 6 -23.93 -19.14 13.92
C ASP A 6 -23.95 -17.63 13.62
N ALA A 7 -23.77 -16.77 14.60
CA ALA A 7 -23.75 -15.34 14.38
C ALA A 7 -22.39 -14.89 13.83
N ARG A 8 -22.42 -14.00 12.83
CA ARG A 8 -21.22 -13.29 12.37
C ARG A 8 -20.50 -12.65 13.55
N ARG A 9 -19.25 -12.94 13.73
CA ARG A 9 -18.43 -12.34 14.78
C ARG A 9 -17.04 -12.04 14.27
N THR A 10 -16.40 -11.03 14.85
CA THR A 10 -15.02 -10.65 14.59
C THR A 10 -14.24 -10.72 15.89
N GLU A 11 -13.04 -11.23 15.83
CA GLU A 11 -12.09 -11.29 16.92
C GLU A 11 -10.80 -10.60 16.49
N LEU A 12 -10.29 -9.72 17.34
CA LEU A 12 -8.97 -9.11 17.18
C LEU A 12 -8.00 -9.87 18.08
N VAL A 13 -6.98 -10.48 17.49
CA VAL A 13 -5.89 -11.15 18.22
C VAL A 13 -4.70 -10.21 18.25
N VAL A 14 -4.17 -9.94 19.45
CA VAL A 14 -3.04 -9.02 19.64
C VAL A 14 -1.98 -9.64 20.54
N GLU A 15 -0.74 -9.64 20.05
CA GLU A 15 0.46 -9.91 20.84
C GLU A 15 1.22 -8.60 21.07
N TYR A 16 1.58 -8.29 22.30
CA TYR A 16 2.40 -7.13 22.68
C TYR A 16 3.73 -7.62 23.25
N ASN A 17 4.85 -7.26 22.64
CA ASN A 17 6.19 -7.75 22.98
C ASN A 17 6.24 -9.29 23.11
N GLY A 18 5.58 -10.00 22.17
CA GLY A 18 5.52 -11.47 22.12
C GLY A 18 4.57 -12.09 23.16
N LYS A 19 3.82 -11.30 23.91
CA LYS A 19 2.81 -11.78 24.89
C LYS A 19 1.41 -11.58 24.33
N ASP A 20 0.63 -12.65 24.26
CA ASP A 20 -0.79 -12.58 23.91
C ASP A 20 -1.57 -11.80 24.97
N ILE A 21 -2.16 -10.68 24.57
CA ILE A 21 -2.97 -9.78 25.39
C ILE A 21 -4.43 -9.73 24.92
N THR A 22 -4.83 -10.56 23.95
CA THR A 22 -6.17 -10.58 23.33
C THR A 22 -7.28 -10.54 24.35
N ARG A 23 -7.25 -11.40 25.36
CA ARG A 23 -8.27 -11.45 26.40
C ARG A 23 -8.29 -10.20 27.30
N SER A 24 -7.11 -9.66 27.58
CA SER A 24 -6.98 -8.48 28.42
C SER A 24 -7.47 -7.21 27.72
N LEU A 25 -7.42 -7.20 26.39
CA LEU A 25 -7.90 -6.08 25.58
C LEU A 25 -9.42 -6.12 25.34
N ALA A 26 -10.05 -7.30 25.37
CA ALA A 26 -11.45 -7.46 24.96
C ALA A 26 -12.42 -6.53 25.71
N ASP A 27 -12.17 -6.28 27.01
CA ASP A 27 -13.00 -5.43 27.86
C ASP A 27 -12.68 -3.92 27.77
N SER A 28 -11.52 -3.57 27.20
CA SER A 28 -11.03 -2.19 27.12
C SER A 28 -10.93 -1.66 25.69
N LEU A 29 -11.11 -2.51 24.68
CA LEU A 29 -11.00 -2.12 23.29
C LEU A 29 -12.12 -1.15 22.89
N VAL A 30 -11.75 0.06 22.48
CA VAL A 30 -12.65 1.04 21.88
C VAL A 30 -12.70 0.81 20.38
N ASP A 31 -11.55 0.87 19.74
CA ASP A 31 -11.38 0.55 18.32
C ASP A 31 -9.95 0.11 18.02
N PHE A 32 -9.83 -0.64 16.92
CA PHE A 32 -8.60 -1.02 16.27
C PHE A 32 -8.73 -0.69 14.79
N THR A 33 -7.71 -0.04 14.23
CA THR A 33 -7.61 0.23 12.79
C THR A 33 -6.30 -0.35 12.27
N TYR A 34 -6.38 -1.12 11.19
CA TYR A 34 -5.23 -1.56 10.40
C TYR A 34 -5.31 -0.91 9.01
N ASN A 35 -4.30 -0.17 8.65
CA ASN A 35 -4.14 0.44 7.33
C ASN A 35 -3.11 -0.35 6.53
N ASP A 36 -3.59 -1.13 5.57
CA ASP A 36 -2.80 -1.76 4.52
C ASP A 36 -2.58 -0.72 3.42
N ALA A 37 -1.46 -0.01 3.52
CA ALA A 37 -1.19 1.21 2.77
C ALA A 37 -0.85 0.93 1.30
N ALA A 38 -1.04 1.94 0.46
CA ALA A 38 -0.58 1.93 -0.92
C ALA A 38 0.95 1.77 -1.01
N PRO A 39 1.47 1.19 -2.10
CA PRO A 39 2.91 1.12 -2.34
C PRO A 39 3.57 2.49 -2.18
N GLY A 40 4.76 2.52 -1.59
CA GLY A 40 5.49 3.74 -1.23
C GLY A 40 5.14 4.31 0.13
N SER A 41 4.10 3.79 0.80
CA SER A 41 3.72 4.11 2.17
C SER A 41 3.90 2.91 3.09
N LEU A 42 3.95 3.16 4.40
CA LEU A 42 4.06 2.10 5.41
C LEU A 42 2.68 1.69 5.89
N ASP A 43 2.52 0.39 6.10
CA ASP A 43 1.37 -0.12 6.83
C ASP A 43 1.44 0.36 8.28
N ASP A 44 0.30 0.67 8.86
CA ASP A 44 0.19 1.11 10.25
C ASP A 44 -1.02 0.51 10.94
N ILE A 45 -0.95 0.48 12.27
CA ILE A 45 -2.08 0.17 13.14
C ILE A 45 -2.30 1.28 14.15
N GLN A 46 -3.54 1.46 14.52
CA GLN A 46 -3.94 2.28 15.64
C GLN A 46 -4.83 1.45 16.59
N LEU A 47 -4.48 1.45 17.86
CA LEU A 47 -5.18 0.75 18.92
C LEU A 47 -5.66 1.77 19.94
N SER A 48 -6.97 1.89 20.12
CA SER A 48 -7.60 2.79 21.11
C SER A 48 -8.23 1.97 22.22
N LEU A 49 -7.86 2.23 23.45
CA LEU A 49 -8.28 1.48 24.64
C LEU A 49 -8.82 2.40 25.74
N GLU A 50 -9.82 1.94 26.49
CA GLU A 50 -10.16 2.54 27.77
C GLU A 50 -9.10 2.18 28.80
N ASP A 51 -8.67 3.17 29.60
CA ASP A 51 -7.65 2.99 30.64
C ASP A 51 -8.21 3.33 32.05
N ARG A 52 -9.41 2.85 32.35
CA ARG A 52 -10.12 3.12 33.62
C ARG A 52 -9.30 2.77 34.88
N LEU A 53 -8.44 1.78 34.79
CA LEU A 53 -7.57 1.33 35.84
C LEU A 53 -6.19 2.00 35.86
N GLN A 54 -5.95 2.88 34.89
CA GLN A 54 -4.67 3.60 34.71
C GLN A 54 -3.46 2.66 34.55
N ASN A 55 -3.68 1.45 34.02
CA ASN A 55 -2.61 0.49 33.81
C ASN A 55 -1.67 0.94 32.69
N TRP A 56 -2.24 1.49 31.59
CA TRP A 56 -1.46 1.99 30.45
C TRP A 56 -0.73 3.30 30.75
N GLN A 57 -1.25 4.11 31.68
CA GLN A 57 -0.54 5.28 32.23
C GLN A 57 0.51 4.89 33.30
N GLY A 58 0.50 3.64 33.75
CA GLY A 58 1.34 3.11 34.78
C GLY A 58 2.23 1.94 34.34
N PRO A 59 2.02 0.73 34.92
CA PRO A 59 2.95 -0.41 34.71
C PRO A 59 2.96 -0.97 33.29
N TRP A 60 1.97 -0.67 32.44
CA TRP A 60 1.88 -1.11 31.06
C TRP A 60 2.16 0.01 30.07
N SER A 61 2.77 1.10 30.53
CA SER A 61 3.03 2.27 29.67
C SER A 61 3.82 1.86 28.43
N PRO A 62 3.30 2.19 27.22
CA PRO A 62 3.98 1.89 25.97
C PRO A 62 5.33 2.61 25.88
N SER A 63 6.26 2.01 25.16
CA SER A 63 7.55 2.62 24.85
C SER A 63 7.79 2.58 23.34
N ALA A 64 8.52 3.56 22.83
CA ALA A 64 8.95 3.53 21.42
C ALA A 64 9.77 2.27 21.16
N GLY A 65 9.49 1.58 20.03
CA GLY A 65 10.14 0.32 19.68
C GLY A 65 9.50 -0.92 20.31
N ASP A 66 8.47 -0.79 21.19
CA ASP A 66 7.67 -1.94 21.56
C ASP A 66 6.98 -2.55 20.34
N THR A 67 6.82 -3.88 20.32
CA THR A 67 6.27 -4.59 19.16
C THR A 67 4.82 -5.00 19.39
N ILE A 68 4.00 -4.77 18.38
CA ILE A 68 2.60 -5.21 18.33
C ILE A 68 2.40 -6.09 17.10
N LYS A 69 1.94 -7.33 17.31
CA LYS A 69 1.48 -8.20 16.24
C LYS A 69 -0.02 -8.33 16.30
N ALA A 70 -0.70 -8.14 15.17
CA ALA A 70 -2.15 -8.15 15.11
C ALA A 70 -2.67 -9.08 14.02
N GLU A 71 -3.84 -9.70 14.29
CA GLU A 71 -4.59 -10.51 13.34
C GLU A 71 -6.09 -10.28 13.54
N ILE A 72 -6.82 -10.05 12.45
CA ILE A 72 -8.28 -9.98 12.45
C ILE A 72 -8.82 -11.35 12.03
N ARG A 73 -9.71 -11.94 12.85
CA ARG A 73 -10.42 -13.19 12.56
C ARG A 73 -11.90 -12.92 12.39
N THR A 74 -12.50 -13.55 11.38
CA THR A 74 -13.95 -13.51 11.17
C THR A 74 -14.51 -14.92 11.19
N PHE A 75 -15.68 -15.07 11.78
CA PHE A 75 -16.39 -16.36 11.91
C PHE A 75 -17.80 -16.24 11.38
N GLY A 76 -18.25 -17.21 10.57
CA GLY A 76 -19.56 -17.21 9.97
C GLY A 76 -19.85 -15.99 9.09
N TRP A 77 -18.81 -15.39 8.46
CA TRP A 77 -18.93 -14.11 7.77
C TRP A 77 -19.67 -14.23 6.44
N ASN A 78 -19.24 -15.11 5.57
CA ASN A 78 -19.85 -15.37 4.28
C ASN A 78 -20.65 -16.67 4.29
N TYR A 79 -20.15 -17.71 4.99
CA TYR A 79 -20.78 -19.00 5.13
C TYR A 79 -20.79 -19.44 6.60
N PRO A 80 -21.81 -20.21 7.05
CA PRO A 80 -21.81 -20.82 8.38
C PRO A 80 -20.53 -21.62 8.63
N GLU A 81 -20.00 -21.55 9.84
CA GLU A 81 -18.78 -22.26 10.29
C GLU A 81 -17.47 -21.85 9.58
N GLU A 82 -17.50 -20.87 8.69
CA GLU A 82 -16.29 -20.36 8.05
C GLU A 82 -15.47 -19.52 9.03
N GLU A 83 -14.17 -19.80 9.12
CA GLU A 83 -13.17 -18.97 9.76
C GLU A 83 -12.26 -18.39 8.69
N GLN A 84 -12.13 -17.06 8.66
CA GLN A 84 -11.16 -16.36 7.81
C GLN A 84 -10.24 -15.50 8.68
N LYS A 85 -9.00 -15.30 8.20
CA LYS A 85 -7.95 -14.59 8.93
C LYS A 85 -7.31 -13.56 8.02
N LEU A 86 -7.07 -12.39 8.60
CA LEU A 86 -6.23 -11.36 8.03
C LEU A 86 -5.06 -11.14 8.99
N PRO A 87 -3.88 -11.72 8.72
CA PRO A 87 -2.67 -11.34 9.44
C PRO A 87 -2.33 -9.90 9.06
N CYS A 88 -2.41 -8.99 10.03
CA CYS A 88 -2.06 -7.59 9.80
C CYS A 88 -0.53 -7.39 9.77
N GLY A 89 0.23 -8.29 10.41
CA GLY A 89 1.68 -8.22 10.50
C GLY A 89 2.20 -7.81 11.88
N THR A 90 3.47 -7.43 11.90
CA THR A 90 4.17 -6.95 13.11
C THR A 90 4.54 -5.48 12.93
N PHE A 91 4.29 -4.68 13.95
CA PHE A 91 4.47 -3.23 13.95
C PHE A 91 5.30 -2.82 15.16
N GLU A 92 6.03 -1.72 15.05
CA GLU A 92 6.71 -1.08 16.16
C GLU A 92 5.99 0.19 16.59
N VAL A 93 5.85 0.39 17.90
CA VAL A 93 5.19 1.57 18.48
C VAL A 93 5.96 2.83 18.09
N ASP A 94 5.28 3.72 17.36
CA ASP A 94 5.81 5.01 16.89
C ASP A 94 5.38 6.16 17.79
N SER A 95 4.12 6.14 18.26
CA SER A 95 3.59 7.16 19.16
C SER A 95 2.43 6.62 20.00
N PHE A 96 2.19 7.29 21.11
CA PHE A 96 1.03 7.02 21.95
C PHE A 96 0.55 8.30 22.64
N ASP A 97 -0.76 8.40 22.83
CA ASP A 97 -1.42 9.54 23.45
C ASP A 97 -2.36 9.07 24.55
N PHE A 98 -2.42 9.83 25.63
CA PHE A 98 -3.37 9.63 26.73
C PHE A 98 -4.40 10.76 26.74
N GLY A 99 -5.67 10.38 26.92
CA GLY A 99 -6.78 11.32 26.98
C GLY A 99 -7.71 11.01 28.16
N GLY A 100 -8.56 11.98 28.54
CA GLY A 100 -9.53 11.78 29.63
C GLY A 100 -10.24 13.07 30.03
N PRO A 101 -11.33 12.99 30.84
CA PRO A 101 -12.13 11.81 31.16
C PRO A 101 -13.13 11.39 30.07
N PRO A 102 -13.45 10.09 29.91
CA PRO A 102 -12.84 8.94 30.58
C PRO A 102 -11.41 8.69 30.12
N ASP A 103 -10.59 8.08 31.00
CA ASP A 103 -9.19 7.82 30.66
C ASP A 103 -9.08 6.83 29.49
N THR A 104 -8.29 7.18 28.50
CA THR A 104 -8.04 6.41 27.28
C THR A 104 -6.57 6.46 26.90
N VAL A 105 -6.12 5.44 26.19
CA VAL A 105 -4.83 5.43 25.49
C VAL A 105 -5.05 5.14 24.03
N SER A 106 -4.33 5.87 23.15
CA SER A 106 -4.23 5.60 21.72
C SER A 106 -2.77 5.27 21.41
N ILE A 107 -2.52 4.08 20.86
CA ILE A 107 -1.19 3.59 20.48
C ILE A 107 -1.14 3.48 18.96
N LYS A 108 -0.15 4.12 18.34
CA LYS A 108 0.13 4.05 16.90
C LYS A 108 1.42 3.29 16.68
N ALA A 109 1.38 2.32 15.75
CA ALA A 109 2.55 1.52 15.41
C ALA A 109 2.66 1.34 13.89
N VAL A 110 3.88 1.22 13.38
CA VAL A 110 4.20 1.17 11.94
C VAL A 110 4.98 -0.10 11.59
N SER A 111 4.86 -0.53 10.33
CA SER A 111 5.46 -1.79 9.82
C SER A 111 6.98 -1.74 9.62
N LEU A 112 7.64 -0.65 10.01
CA LEU A 112 9.07 -0.45 9.84
C LEU A 112 9.74 -0.29 11.20
N PRO A 113 10.91 -0.93 11.45
CA PRO A 113 11.70 -0.69 12.66
C PRO A 113 12.00 0.79 12.87
N VAL A 114 11.64 1.33 14.04
CA VAL A 114 11.80 2.76 14.38
C VAL A 114 13.28 3.16 14.33
N ASP A 115 14.16 2.26 14.76
CA ASP A 115 15.61 2.49 14.82
C ASP A 115 16.31 2.34 13.45
N SER A 116 15.61 1.93 12.40
CA SER A 116 16.25 1.65 11.10
C SER A 116 16.84 2.87 10.41
N GLY A 117 16.36 4.07 10.74
CA GLY A 117 16.83 5.34 10.14
C GLY A 117 16.47 5.52 8.65
N ILE A 118 16.10 4.45 7.94
CA ILE A 118 15.87 4.49 6.48
C ILE A 118 14.70 5.37 6.05
N ARG A 119 13.78 5.67 6.96
CA ARG A 119 12.60 6.51 6.72
C ARG A 119 12.90 8.00 6.94
N GLN A 120 13.65 8.33 7.97
CA GLN A 120 13.79 9.71 8.47
C GLN A 120 15.17 10.29 8.25
N GLU A 121 16.21 9.48 8.36
CA GLU A 121 17.57 9.96 8.17
C GLU A 121 17.84 10.30 6.71
N LYS A 122 18.14 11.55 6.46
CA LYS A 122 18.54 12.00 5.14
C LYS A 122 20.02 11.74 4.94
N ARG A 123 20.35 11.14 3.81
CA ARG A 123 21.72 10.76 3.46
C ARG A 123 22.10 11.31 2.08
N THR A 124 23.40 11.54 1.91
CA THR A 124 23.98 11.81 0.60
C THR A 124 24.96 10.68 0.30
N LYS A 125 24.64 9.89 -0.73
CA LYS A 125 25.38 8.69 -1.12
C LYS A 125 25.32 8.50 -2.63
N ALA A 126 26.39 7.94 -3.20
CA ALA A 126 26.41 7.55 -4.61
C ALA A 126 26.64 6.05 -4.74
N TRP A 127 25.98 5.45 -5.73
CA TRP A 127 26.20 4.09 -6.18
C TRP A 127 26.72 4.12 -7.62
N GLU A 128 27.70 3.30 -7.93
CA GLU A 128 28.23 3.14 -9.29
C GLU A 128 28.04 1.70 -9.76
N ASN A 129 27.66 1.53 -11.02
CA ASN A 129 27.41 0.23 -11.65
C ASN A 129 26.46 -0.65 -10.81
N VAL A 130 25.31 -0.11 -10.41
CA VAL A 130 24.36 -0.72 -9.50
C VAL A 130 23.07 -1.12 -10.23
N THR A 131 22.43 -2.21 -9.79
CA THR A 131 21.06 -2.54 -10.22
C THR A 131 20.05 -2.11 -9.17
N LEU A 132 18.77 -1.97 -9.57
CA LEU A 132 17.69 -1.65 -8.64
C LEU A 132 17.56 -2.70 -7.53
N ARG A 133 17.74 -3.98 -7.87
CA ARG A 133 17.74 -5.08 -6.89
C ARG A 133 18.89 -4.94 -5.88
N THR A 134 20.07 -4.56 -6.33
CA THR A 134 21.22 -4.34 -5.43
C THR A 134 20.98 -3.17 -4.51
N LEU A 135 20.47 -2.04 -5.04
CA LEU A 135 20.08 -0.87 -4.25
C LEU A 135 19.03 -1.25 -3.18
N ALA A 136 17.98 -1.97 -3.58
CA ALA A 136 16.94 -2.44 -2.66
C ALA A 136 17.50 -3.39 -1.58
N GLY A 137 18.46 -4.25 -1.95
CA GLY A 137 19.15 -5.14 -1.00
C GLY A 137 19.98 -4.39 0.05
N ASP A 138 20.64 -3.30 -0.36
CA ASP A 138 21.38 -2.44 0.57
C ASP A 138 20.44 -1.71 1.55
N VAL A 139 19.31 -1.18 1.05
CA VAL A 139 18.29 -0.53 1.88
C VAL A 139 17.64 -1.53 2.84
N ALA A 140 17.25 -2.71 2.36
CA ALA A 140 16.67 -3.77 3.19
C ALA A 140 17.63 -4.18 4.33
N ARG A 141 18.91 -4.41 3.99
CA ARG A 141 19.93 -4.78 4.99
C ARG A 141 20.14 -3.68 6.03
N ALA A 142 20.14 -2.42 5.62
CA ALA A 142 20.27 -1.29 6.53
C ALA A 142 19.11 -1.18 7.52
N ALA A 143 17.92 -1.67 7.14
CA ALA A 143 16.71 -1.69 7.97
C ALA A 143 16.49 -3.01 8.72
N GLY A 144 17.36 -4.01 8.57
CA GLY A 144 17.12 -5.34 9.12
C GLY A 144 15.98 -6.10 8.46
N LEU A 145 15.57 -5.70 7.23
CA LEU A 145 14.49 -6.31 6.47
C LEU A 145 15.01 -7.39 5.51
N THR A 146 14.16 -8.34 5.17
CA THR A 146 14.41 -9.30 4.08
C THR A 146 13.92 -8.72 2.76
N LEU A 147 14.76 -8.76 1.71
CA LEU A 147 14.34 -8.32 0.39
C LEU A 147 13.52 -9.41 -0.33
N PHE A 148 12.31 -9.07 -0.78
CA PHE A 148 11.53 -9.85 -1.72
C PHE A 148 11.38 -9.04 -3.03
N TYR A 149 12.05 -9.49 -4.10
CA TYR A 149 12.06 -8.83 -5.40
C TYR A 149 11.32 -9.68 -6.43
N SER A 150 10.11 -9.27 -6.81
CA SER A 150 9.18 -9.97 -7.70
C SER A 150 8.90 -9.18 -8.99
N ALA A 151 9.93 -8.53 -9.55
CA ALA A 151 9.85 -7.92 -10.87
C ALA A 151 10.74 -8.70 -11.85
N ASP A 152 10.27 -8.89 -13.09
CA ASP A 152 11.02 -9.59 -14.13
C ASP A 152 12.22 -8.78 -14.65
N VAL A 153 12.19 -7.46 -14.45
CA VAL A 153 13.24 -6.54 -14.89
C VAL A 153 14.08 -6.12 -13.69
N ASP A 154 15.41 -6.08 -13.87
CA ASP A 154 16.36 -5.52 -12.91
C ASP A 154 17.17 -4.40 -13.59
N PRO A 155 16.65 -3.15 -13.59
CA PRO A 155 17.31 -2.04 -14.25
C PRO A 155 18.70 -1.78 -13.67
N SER A 156 19.65 -1.50 -14.55
CA SER A 156 21.04 -1.19 -14.20
C SER A 156 21.35 0.29 -14.47
N TYR A 157 22.12 0.88 -13.59
CA TYR A 157 22.51 2.28 -13.63
C TYR A 157 24.04 2.41 -13.54
N GLU A 158 24.65 3.21 -14.42
CA GLU A 158 26.06 3.53 -14.33
C GLU A 158 26.36 4.29 -13.04
N ARG A 159 25.46 5.22 -12.65
CA ARG A 159 25.56 6.00 -11.42
C ARG A 159 24.19 6.43 -10.94
N LEU A 160 23.95 6.29 -9.63
CA LEU A 160 22.82 6.85 -8.91
C LEU A 160 23.31 7.74 -7.78
N GLU A 161 22.72 8.91 -7.64
CA GLU A 161 23.04 9.87 -6.58
C GLU A 161 21.80 10.14 -5.72
N GLN A 162 21.89 9.79 -4.45
CA GLN A 162 20.96 10.20 -3.41
C GLN A 162 21.50 11.50 -2.79
N THR A 163 20.67 12.54 -2.76
CA THR A 163 21.08 13.83 -2.19
C THR A 163 20.02 14.31 -1.22
N ASP A 164 20.37 14.40 0.07
CA ASP A 164 19.50 14.88 1.15
C ASP A 164 18.13 14.19 1.20
N GLN A 165 18.08 12.90 0.91
CA GLN A 165 16.90 12.05 0.91
C GLN A 165 17.04 10.88 1.88
N SER A 166 15.91 10.33 2.36
CA SER A 166 15.91 9.07 3.09
C SER A 166 16.14 7.88 2.14
N ASP A 167 16.75 6.81 2.65
CA ASP A 167 17.06 5.62 1.84
C ASP A 167 15.78 5.01 1.22
N LEU A 168 14.70 4.91 2.00
CA LEU A 168 13.42 4.39 1.51
C LEU A 168 12.78 5.34 0.47
N GLY A 169 12.84 6.65 0.70
CA GLY A 169 12.32 7.66 -0.24
C GLY A 169 13.07 7.61 -1.58
N PHE A 170 14.40 7.52 -1.53
CA PHE A 170 15.24 7.40 -2.72
C PHE A 170 14.95 6.10 -3.49
N LEU A 171 14.90 4.95 -2.79
CA LEU A 171 14.55 3.67 -3.41
C LEU A 171 13.18 3.73 -4.09
N ASN A 172 12.17 4.28 -3.39
CA ASN A 172 10.82 4.40 -3.95
C ASN A 172 10.82 5.25 -5.21
N GLU A 173 11.53 6.39 -5.22
CA GLU A 173 11.64 7.24 -6.40
C GLU A 173 12.26 6.49 -7.61
N GLN A 174 13.36 5.75 -7.39
CA GLN A 174 13.99 5.00 -8.47
C GLN A 174 13.12 3.84 -8.96
N ALA A 175 12.48 3.11 -8.05
CA ALA A 175 11.57 2.02 -8.38
C ALA A 175 10.35 2.51 -9.18
N MET A 176 9.75 3.62 -8.77
CA MET A 176 8.61 4.22 -9.50
C MET A 176 8.96 4.60 -10.94
N LYS A 177 10.17 5.12 -11.21
CA LYS A 177 10.64 5.42 -12.58
C LYS A 177 10.63 4.17 -13.47
N GLU A 178 10.81 3.01 -12.89
CA GLU A 178 10.80 1.72 -13.58
C GLU A 178 9.43 1.00 -13.51
N GLY A 179 8.40 1.64 -12.91
CA GLY A 179 7.07 1.05 -12.71
C GLY A 179 7.06 -0.09 -11.72
N ILE A 180 8.00 -0.10 -10.80
CA ILE A 180 8.13 -1.08 -9.72
C ILE A 180 7.62 -0.44 -8.44
N ALA A 181 6.67 -1.09 -7.80
CA ALA A 181 6.13 -0.68 -6.53
C ALA A 181 7.01 -1.17 -5.38
N VAL A 182 7.13 -0.36 -4.33
CA VAL A 182 7.88 -0.67 -3.11
C VAL A 182 6.91 -0.73 -1.94
N LYS A 183 6.95 -1.81 -1.16
CA LYS A 183 6.14 -1.97 0.05
C LYS A 183 6.98 -2.55 1.17
N VAL A 184 6.72 -2.11 2.40
CA VAL A 184 7.30 -2.73 3.60
C VAL A 184 6.18 -3.40 4.38
N SER A 185 6.24 -4.72 4.49
CA SER A 185 5.25 -5.53 5.18
C SER A 185 5.89 -6.79 5.76
N GLU A 186 5.46 -7.22 6.95
CA GLU A 186 5.90 -8.46 7.62
C GLU A 186 7.44 -8.62 7.71
N GLY A 187 8.17 -7.54 7.98
CA GLY A 187 9.63 -7.57 8.07
C GLY A 187 10.34 -7.75 6.71
N GLN A 188 9.62 -7.50 5.63
CA GLN A 188 10.14 -7.60 4.27
C GLN A 188 10.07 -6.25 3.55
N LEU A 189 11.07 -5.99 2.73
CA LEU A 189 11.04 -4.97 1.70
C LEU A 189 10.66 -5.64 0.39
N VAL A 190 9.44 -5.37 -0.09
CA VAL A 190 8.83 -6.01 -1.26
C VAL A 190 8.89 -5.07 -2.44
N LEU A 191 9.48 -5.52 -3.55
CA LEU A 191 9.45 -4.83 -4.84
C LEU A 191 8.73 -5.70 -5.87
N PHE A 192 7.74 -5.13 -6.55
CA PHE A 192 6.94 -5.87 -7.54
C PHE A 192 6.48 -4.98 -8.71
N ASP A 193 6.29 -5.58 -9.89
CA ASP A 193 5.73 -4.88 -11.05
C ASP A 193 4.21 -4.81 -10.94
N GLU A 194 3.66 -3.60 -10.78
CA GLU A 194 2.21 -3.39 -10.67
C GLU A 194 1.46 -3.85 -11.93
N ALA A 195 2.07 -3.73 -13.12
CA ALA A 195 1.42 -4.14 -14.36
C ALA A 195 1.18 -5.65 -14.43
N GLU A 196 2.10 -6.45 -13.88
CA GLU A 196 1.93 -7.90 -13.80
C GLU A 196 0.82 -8.28 -12.81
N TYR A 197 0.69 -7.56 -11.71
CA TYR A 197 -0.41 -7.76 -10.76
C TYR A 197 -1.77 -7.41 -11.38
N GLU A 198 -1.83 -6.37 -12.19
CA GLU A 198 -3.06 -5.99 -12.90
C GLU A 198 -3.51 -7.03 -13.94
N LYS A 199 -2.62 -7.85 -14.48
CA LYS A 199 -2.97 -8.93 -15.42
C LYS A 199 -3.65 -10.12 -14.76
N LYS A 200 -3.42 -10.34 -13.44
CA LYS A 200 -4.02 -11.46 -12.71
C LYS A 200 -5.54 -11.38 -12.74
N ASP A 201 -6.21 -12.53 -12.73
CA ASP A 201 -7.67 -12.58 -12.65
C ASP A 201 -8.17 -11.89 -11.38
N PRO A 202 -9.35 -11.24 -11.43
CA PRO A 202 -9.94 -10.64 -10.24
C PRO A 202 -10.13 -11.67 -9.15
N ALA A 203 -9.57 -11.40 -7.96
CA ALA A 203 -9.74 -12.28 -6.80
C ALA A 203 -11.16 -12.21 -6.22
N LEU A 204 -11.84 -11.10 -6.45
CA LEU A 204 -13.16 -10.78 -5.91
C LEU A 204 -14.02 -10.11 -6.95
N THR A 205 -15.34 -10.34 -6.87
CA THR A 205 -16.36 -9.59 -7.62
C THR A 205 -17.25 -8.89 -6.63
N LEU A 206 -17.51 -7.59 -6.82
CA LEU A 206 -18.48 -6.82 -6.07
C LEU A 206 -19.65 -6.47 -6.99
N VAL A 207 -20.84 -6.99 -6.65
CA VAL A 207 -22.08 -6.76 -7.40
C VAL A 207 -22.92 -5.72 -6.67
N ARG A 208 -23.28 -4.64 -7.36
CA ARG A 208 -24.09 -3.58 -6.77
C ARG A 208 -25.46 -4.09 -6.32
N GLY A 209 -25.78 -3.87 -5.05
CA GLY A 209 -27.06 -4.27 -4.45
C GLY A 209 -27.10 -5.70 -3.93
N GLU A 210 -26.11 -6.53 -4.19
CA GLU A 210 -25.96 -7.87 -3.64
C GLU A 210 -24.90 -7.87 -2.52
N ASP A 211 -23.76 -7.22 -2.75
CA ASP A 211 -22.71 -7.10 -1.75
C ASP A 211 -22.96 -5.93 -0.80
N ALA A 212 -22.46 -6.07 0.43
CA ALA A 212 -22.70 -5.13 1.52
C ALA A 212 -21.81 -3.87 1.42
N VAL A 213 -21.98 -3.11 0.33
CA VAL A 213 -21.35 -1.80 0.12
C VAL A 213 -22.20 -0.74 0.80
N ALA A 214 -21.69 -0.17 1.90
CA ALA A 214 -22.36 0.86 2.69
C ALA A 214 -22.32 2.23 2.01
N SER A 215 -21.19 2.57 1.41
CA SER A 215 -21.04 3.82 0.65
C SER A 215 -20.01 3.68 -0.47
N HIS A 216 -20.11 4.57 -1.46
CA HIS A 216 -19.17 4.59 -2.58
C HIS A 216 -19.00 6.01 -3.14
N LYS A 217 -17.81 6.27 -3.68
CA LYS A 217 -17.53 7.48 -4.42
C LYS A 217 -16.65 7.15 -5.61
N PHE A 218 -17.07 7.49 -6.82
CA PHE A 218 -16.27 7.35 -8.04
C PHE A 218 -15.81 8.72 -8.52
N GLY A 219 -14.54 8.81 -8.85
CA GLY A 219 -13.91 9.96 -9.46
C GLY A 219 -13.35 9.60 -10.83
N TRP A 220 -13.51 10.51 -11.80
CA TRP A 220 -12.89 10.39 -13.09
C TRP A 220 -12.30 11.74 -13.49
N SER A 221 -10.99 11.80 -13.66
CA SER A 221 -10.30 13.00 -14.11
C SER A 221 -9.92 12.88 -15.59
N THR A 222 -10.28 13.88 -16.37
CA THR A 222 -9.95 13.92 -17.82
C THR A 222 -8.92 14.99 -18.14
N ALA A 223 -8.66 15.93 -17.22
CA ALA A 223 -7.91 17.14 -17.53
C ALA A 223 -6.38 16.97 -17.53
N TYR A 224 -5.84 16.06 -16.69
CA TYR A 224 -4.38 15.94 -16.51
C TYR A 224 -3.87 14.50 -16.36
N THR A 225 -4.73 13.51 -16.51
CA THR A 225 -4.42 12.12 -16.19
C THR A 225 -4.76 11.12 -17.29
N ALA A 226 -5.45 11.53 -18.35
CA ALA A 226 -5.82 10.68 -19.49
C ALA A 226 -5.01 11.08 -20.73
N TYR A 227 -3.72 10.84 -20.71
CA TYR A 227 -2.86 11.07 -21.87
C TYR A 227 -2.96 9.91 -22.85
N ARG A 228 -3.02 10.22 -24.15
CA ARG A 228 -3.02 9.20 -25.22
C ARG A 228 -1.63 8.63 -25.51
N ALA A 229 -0.58 9.38 -25.22
CA ALA A 229 0.81 9.04 -25.50
C ALA A 229 1.75 9.77 -24.54
N CYS A 230 2.99 9.29 -24.47
CA CYS A 230 4.08 10.01 -23.80
C CYS A 230 5.26 10.15 -24.75
N GLU A 231 5.80 11.36 -24.84
CA GLU A 231 7.01 11.71 -25.60
C GLU A 231 8.12 12.05 -24.60
N VAL A 232 9.24 11.35 -24.72
CA VAL A 232 10.47 11.64 -23.97
C VAL A 232 11.49 12.21 -24.95
N THR A 233 12.09 13.35 -24.59
CA THR A 233 13.16 13.97 -25.40
C THR A 233 14.28 14.41 -24.47
N TYR A 234 15.52 14.00 -24.76
CA TYR A 234 16.70 14.42 -24.01
C TYR A 234 17.87 14.71 -24.96
N SER A 235 18.49 15.88 -24.81
CA SER A 235 19.66 16.27 -25.59
C SER A 235 20.92 16.22 -24.71
N ASP A 236 21.78 15.24 -24.97
CA ASP A 236 23.07 15.09 -24.31
C ASP A 236 24.10 15.99 -25.01
N SER A 237 24.44 17.10 -24.40
CA SER A 237 25.44 18.05 -24.92
C SER A 237 26.84 17.48 -24.93
N THR A 238 27.16 16.53 -24.06
CA THR A 238 28.49 15.90 -23.96
C THR A 238 28.74 14.96 -25.14
N LYS A 239 27.69 14.20 -25.51
CA LYS A 239 27.75 13.24 -26.63
C LYS A 239 27.25 13.85 -27.94
N ASN A 240 26.79 15.11 -27.94
CA ASN A 240 26.16 15.80 -29.07
C ASN A 240 25.07 14.95 -29.74
N LYS A 241 24.23 14.31 -28.91
CA LYS A 241 23.19 13.38 -29.35
C LYS A 241 21.86 13.70 -28.67
N THR A 242 20.77 13.65 -29.44
CA THR A 242 19.40 13.74 -28.92
C THR A 242 18.78 12.36 -28.94
N TYR A 243 18.24 11.94 -27.82
CA TYR A 243 17.42 10.74 -27.67
C TYR A 243 15.96 11.16 -27.65
N GLN A 244 15.14 10.51 -28.46
CA GLN A 244 13.71 10.79 -28.52
C GLN A 244 12.93 9.49 -28.68
N ALA A 245 11.84 9.34 -27.94
CA ALA A 245 10.92 8.22 -28.07
C ALA A 245 9.49 8.68 -27.80
N MET A 246 8.53 8.09 -28.51
CA MET A 246 7.10 8.27 -28.25
C MET A 246 6.46 6.91 -28.02
N TYR A 247 5.86 6.73 -26.85
CA TYR A 247 5.08 5.54 -26.52
C TYR A 247 3.58 5.84 -26.67
N VAL A 248 2.89 4.99 -27.43
CA VAL A 248 1.43 5.00 -27.61
C VAL A 248 0.90 3.63 -27.21
N PRO A 249 0.10 3.50 -26.16
CA PRO A 249 -0.40 2.21 -25.72
C PRO A 249 -1.42 1.62 -26.70
N PRO A 250 -1.59 0.29 -26.73
CA PRO A 250 -2.65 -0.35 -27.51
C PRO A 250 -4.03 0.20 -27.15
N GLY A 251 -4.85 0.50 -28.17
CA GLY A 251 -6.20 1.05 -27.96
C GLY A 251 -6.26 2.52 -27.54
N ALA A 252 -5.14 3.24 -27.57
CA ALA A 252 -5.15 4.68 -27.32
C ALA A 252 -6.06 5.42 -28.30
N PRO A 253 -6.78 6.48 -27.87
CA PRO A 253 -7.59 7.29 -28.78
C PRO A 253 -6.72 7.97 -29.83
N ALA A 254 -7.29 8.20 -31.03
CA ALA A 254 -6.58 8.85 -32.14
C ALA A 254 -6.15 10.28 -31.79
N GLU A 255 -6.96 10.98 -30.99
CA GLU A 255 -6.71 12.34 -30.54
C GLU A 255 -6.66 12.41 -29.01
N GLY A 256 -5.93 13.38 -28.48
CA GLY A 256 -5.82 13.59 -27.03
C GLY A 256 -4.46 14.17 -26.63
N PRO A 257 -4.30 14.57 -25.38
CA PRO A 257 -3.08 15.17 -24.88
C PRO A 257 -1.91 14.16 -24.92
N VAL A 258 -0.70 14.69 -25.16
CA VAL A 258 0.56 13.94 -25.09
C VAL A 258 1.34 14.43 -23.89
N LEU A 259 1.72 13.51 -23.01
CA LEU A 259 2.63 13.79 -21.90
C LEU A 259 4.04 14.04 -22.49
N LYS A 260 4.67 15.14 -22.11
CA LYS A 260 6.03 15.46 -22.55
C LYS A 260 6.98 15.44 -21.38
N ILE A 261 8.08 14.71 -21.50
CA ILE A 261 9.10 14.54 -20.49
C ILE A 261 10.45 14.91 -21.09
N ASN A 262 11.21 15.69 -20.32
CA ASN A 262 12.60 16.02 -20.62
C ASN A 262 13.47 15.59 -19.44
N GLU A 263 13.84 14.32 -19.42
CA GLU A 263 14.70 13.72 -18.42
C GLU A 263 15.90 13.04 -19.07
N GLN A 264 16.99 12.95 -18.32
CA GLN A 264 18.23 12.34 -18.78
C GLN A 264 18.03 10.85 -19.08
N VAL A 265 18.36 10.44 -20.28
CA VAL A 265 18.38 9.04 -20.73
C VAL A 265 19.66 8.78 -21.52
N ASP A 266 20.12 7.54 -21.51
CA ASP A 266 21.37 7.11 -22.18
C ASP A 266 21.14 6.47 -23.55
N SER A 267 19.89 6.10 -23.86
CA SER A 267 19.53 5.41 -25.09
C SER A 267 18.05 5.66 -25.48
N GLU A 268 17.73 5.43 -26.75
CA GLU A 268 16.33 5.47 -27.25
C GLU A 268 15.47 4.38 -26.58
N ALA A 269 16.07 3.21 -26.26
CA ALA A 269 15.39 2.16 -25.53
C ALA A 269 15.04 2.59 -24.10
N ALA A 270 15.94 3.32 -23.41
CA ALA A 270 15.67 3.91 -22.11
C ALA A 270 14.58 4.99 -22.20
N ALA A 271 14.64 5.86 -23.22
CA ALA A 271 13.59 6.86 -23.47
C ALA A 271 12.22 6.21 -23.70
N MET A 272 12.15 5.10 -24.43
CA MET A 272 10.91 4.36 -24.69
C MET A 272 10.35 3.73 -23.39
N ARG A 273 11.21 3.12 -22.57
CA ARG A 273 10.80 2.59 -21.26
C ARG A 273 10.28 3.69 -20.35
N LEU A 274 11.01 4.79 -20.25
CA LEU A 274 10.59 5.94 -19.44
C LEU A 274 9.25 6.50 -19.92
N ALA A 275 9.04 6.62 -21.24
CA ALA A 275 7.79 7.08 -21.84
C ALA A 275 6.60 6.17 -21.45
N ALA A 276 6.78 4.84 -21.57
CA ALA A 276 5.75 3.86 -21.22
C ALA A 276 5.39 3.90 -19.74
N LYS A 277 6.40 3.91 -18.85
CA LYS A 277 6.22 3.91 -17.41
C LYS A 277 5.59 5.22 -16.91
N SER A 278 6.07 6.36 -17.38
CA SER A 278 5.52 7.67 -16.99
C SER A 278 4.09 7.88 -17.47
N LEU A 279 3.76 7.39 -18.68
CA LEU A 279 2.38 7.42 -19.17
C LEU A 279 1.47 6.61 -18.27
N ARG A 280 1.92 5.41 -17.88
CA ARG A 280 1.18 4.54 -16.97
C ARG A 280 0.95 5.20 -15.62
N GLU A 281 2.00 5.76 -15.01
CA GLU A 281 1.91 6.48 -13.73
C GLU A 281 0.89 7.64 -13.75
N LYS A 282 0.84 8.37 -14.86
CA LYS A 282 -0.14 9.45 -15.00
C LYS A 282 -1.55 8.94 -15.25
N ASN A 283 -1.71 7.93 -16.10
CA ASN A 283 -3.03 7.46 -16.50
C ASN A 283 -3.72 6.61 -15.42
N LYS A 284 -2.97 5.94 -14.52
CA LYS A 284 -3.57 5.22 -13.40
C LYS A 284 -4.34 6.13 -12.45
N GLU A 285 -4.02 7.42 -12.41
CA GLU A 285 -4.72 8.42 -11.62
C GLU A 285 -6.08 8.87 -12.20
N ALA A 286 -6.39 8.49 -13.43
CA ALA A 286 -7.59 8.97 -14.13
C ALA A 286 -8.90 8.44 -13.55
N GLY A 287 -8.91 7.21 -13.06
CA GLY A 287 -10.12 6.55 -12.57
C GLY A 287 -9.92 5.95 -11.19
N LYS A 288 -10.34 6.67 -10.17
CA LYS A 288 -10.27 6.25 -8.75
C LYS A 288 -11.65 6.13 -8.13
N ALA A 289 -11.77 5.27 -7.14
CA ALA A 289 -12.97 5.19 -6.34
C ALA A 289 -12.64 4.82 -4.89
N SER A 290 -13.51 5.21 -3.98
CA SER A 290 -13.53 4.74 -2.59
C SER A 290 -14.82 3.99 -2.32
N LEU A 291 -14.72 2.87 -1.62
CA LEU A 291 -15.84 2.03 -1.20
C LEU A 291 -15.71 1.74 0.29
N SER A 292 -16.82 1.90 1.02
CA SER A 292 -16.95 1.41 2.39
C SER A 292 -17.81 0.17 2.40
N LEU A 293 -17.33 -0.91 3.01
CA LEU A 293 -17.98 -2.21 3.08
C LEU A 293 -18.21 -2.63 4.53
N SER A 294 -19.17 -3.51 4.78
CA SER A 294 -19.07 -4.35 5.98
C SER A 294 -17.77 -5.15 5.87
N GLY A 295 -17.07 -5.38 6.99
CA GLY A 295 -15.70 -5.90 6.98
C GLY A 295 -15.50 -7.12 6.08
N ASP A 296 -14.41 -7.12 5.34
CA ASP A 296 -14.01 -8.24 4.49
C ASP A 296 -12.48 -8.38 4.52
N VAL A 297 -12.00 -9.45 5.13
CA VAL A 297 -10.57 -9.75 5.30
C VAL A 297 -9.82 -10.01 3.99
N ARG A 298 -10.54 -10.18 2.88
CA ARG A 298 -9.95 -10.42 1.55
C ARG A 298 -9.54 -9.13 0.85
N MET A 299 -9.98 -7.98 1.35
CA MET A 299 -9.65 -6.67 0.80
C MET A 299 -8.26 -6.25 1.27
N ALA A 300 -7.28 -6.37 0.40
CA ALA A 300 -5.90 -6.01 0.69
C ALA A 300 -5.28 -5.22 -0.48
N SER A 301 -4.31 -4.38 -0.17
CA SER A 301 -3.54 -3.63 -1.16
C SER A 301 -2.89 -4.60 -2.18
N GLY A 302 -2.98 -4.27 -3.48
CA GLY A 302 -2.50 -5.11 -4.57
C GLY A 302 -3.49 -6.19 -5.04
N VAL A 303 -4.61 -6.39 -4.37
CA VAL A 303 -5.66 -7.32 -4.81
C VAL A 303 -6.47 -6.69 -5.95
N THR A 304 -6.78 -7.48 -6.98
CA THR A 304 -7.67 -7.05 -8.07
C THR A 304 -9.09 -7.49 -7.82
N LEU A 305 -10.04 -6.62 -8.13
CA LEU A 305 -11.47 -6.88 -8.02
C LEU A 305 -12.22 -6.48 -9.30
N LEU A 306 -13.39 -7.11 -9.51
CA LEU A 306 -14.30 -6.81 -10.59
C LEU A 306 -15.54 -6.12 -10.02
N LEU A 307 -15.86 -4.92 -10.53
CA LEU A 307 -17.12 -4.23 -10.23
C LEU A 307 -18.16 -4.57 -11.28
N GLN A 308 -19.38 -4.94 -10.84
CA GLN A 308 -20.51 -5.25 -11.70
C GLN A 308 -21.79 -4.52 -11.23
N GLY A 309 -22.60 -4.06 -12.18
CA GLY A 309 -23.84 -3.34 -11.90
C GLY A 309 -23.67 -1.85 -11.58
N TRP A 310 -22.47 -1.29 -11.82
CA TRP A 310 -22.15 0.12 -11.60
C TRP A 310 -22.16 0.94 -12.91
N ASN A 311 -22.68 0.35 -14.00
CA ASN A 311 -22.77 0.94 -15.34
C ASN A 311 -21.40 1.33 -15.90
N ARG A 312 -21.17 2.63 -16.18
CA ARG A 312 -19.91 3.12 -16.74
C ARG A 312 -18.67 2.83 -15.87
N PHE A 313 -18.89 2.49 -14.61
CA PHE A 313 -17.82 2.17 -13.66
C PHE A 313 -17.60 0.66 -13.53
N ASP A 314 -18.33 -0.17 -14.27
CA ASP A 314 -18.06 -1.59 -14.34
C ASP A 314 -16.64 -1.85 -14.87
N GLY A 315 -16.04 -2.94 -14.42
CA GLY A 315 -14.74 -3.36 -14.89
C GLY A 315 -13.79 -3.75 -13.76
N LYS A 316 -12.55 -3.98 -14.13
CA LYS A 316 -11.49 -4.44 -13.24
C LYS A 316 -10.78 -3.26 -12.57
N TYR A 317 -10.58 -3.39 -11.28
CA TYR A 317 -9.90 -2.43 -10.42
C TYR A 317 -8.81 -3.10 -9.61
N LEU A 318 -7.81 -2.33 -9.22
CA LEU A 318 -6.78 -2.70 -8.25
C LEU A 318 -7.05 -1.96 -6.94
N ILE A 319 -6.99 -2.65 -5.81
CA ILE A 319 -7.01 -2.02 -4.48
C ILE A 319 -5.66 -1.37 -4.24
N GLU A 320 -5.66 -0.04 -4.10
CA GLU A 320 -4.45 0.72 -3.76
C GLU A 320 -4.17 0.65 -2.26
N SER A 321 -5.21 0.82 -1.45
CA SER A 321 -5.11 0.69 0.01
C SER A 321 -6.40 0.15 0.61
N ALA A 322 -6.29 -0.49 1.77
CA ALA A 322 -7.42 -0.98 2.55
C ALA A 322 -7.27 -0.58 4.02
N SER A 323 -8.35 -0.08 4.62
CA SER A 323 -8.40 0.25 6.04
C SER A 323 -9.44 -0.64 6.71
N HIS A 324 -8.98 -1.48 7.63
CA HIS A 324 -9.81 -2.41 8.39
C HIS A 324 -10.04 -1.88 9.79
N LYS A 325 -11.29 -1.70 10.18
CA LYS A 325 -11.66 -1.14 11.47
C LYS A 325 -12.52 -2.10 12.27
N VAL A 326 -12.07 -2.47 13.46
CA VAL A 326 -12.76 -3.36 14.41
C VAL A 326 -13.02 -2.59 15.69
N GLY A 327 -14.28 -2.50 16.12
CA GLY A 327 -14.64 -1.76 17.35
C GLY A 327 -16.10 -1.94 17.74
N SER A 328 -16.61 -1.03 18.55
CA SER A 328 -18.00 -1.05 19.04
C SER A 328 -19.06 -1.00 17.93
N GLY A 329 -18.72 -0.46 16.76
CA GLY A 329 -19.56 -0.43 15.55
C GLY A 329 -19.51 -1.70 14.72
N GLY A 330 -18.76 -2.72 15.14
CA GLY A 330 -18.50 -3.94 14.39
C GLY A 330 -17.23 -3.87 13.54
N TYR A 331 -17.17 -4.67 12.47
CA TYR A 331 -16.06 -4.71 11.55
C TYR A 331 -16.42 -4.06 10.22
N THR A 332 -15.62 -3.09 9.78
CA THR A 332 -15.78 -2.38 8.51
C THR A 332 -14.46 -2.38 7.74
N THR A 333 -14.56 -2.28 6.42
CA THR A 333 -13.40 -2.16 5.53
C THR A 333 -13.64 -1.02 4.54
N ASP A 334 -12.75 -0.04 4.54
CA ASP A 334 -12.71 1.05 3.58
C ASP A 334 -11.57 0.78 2.60
N ILE A 335 -11.87 0.82 1.30
CA ILE A 335 -10.87 0.59 0.25
C ILE A 335 -10.79 1.77 -0.72
N GLU A 336 -9.57 2.11 -1.09
CA GLU A 336 -9.27 2.98 -2.22
C GLU A 336 -8.86 2.11 -3.41
N ILE A 337 -9.52 2.32 -4.53
CA ILE A 337 -9.32 1.51 -5.73
C ILE A 337 -9.05 2.38 -6.95
N ARG A 338 -8.26 1.88 -7.86
CA ARG A 338 -8.05 2.49 -9.19
C ARG A 338 -8.42 1.55 -10.31
N LYS A 339 -8.90 2.12 -11.41
CA LYS A 339 -9.24 1.32 -12.59
C LYS A 339 -7.98 0.79 -13.25
N VAL A 340 -7.97 -0.51 -13.60
CA VAL A 340 -6.89 -1.14 -14.34
C VAL A 340 -6.84 -0.58 -15.76
N LEU A 341 -5.64 -0.24 -16.23
CA LEU A 341 -5.45 0.40 -17.54
C LEU A 341 -5.63 -0.56 -18.72
N GLY A 342 -5.36 -1.85 -18.53
CA GLY A 342 -5.52 -2.87 -19.56
C GLY A 342 -4.35 -2.97 -20.57
N TRP A 343 -3.23 -2.25 -20.30
CA TRP A 343 -2.03 -2.23 -21.17
C TRP A 343 -0.75 -2.03 -20.35
#